data_af23f397651d7ac5d0f6163c0c32104b
#
_entry.id   af23f397651d7ac5d0f6163c0c32104b
#
_cell.length_a   1.000
_cell.length_b   1.000
_cell.length_c   1.000
_cell.angle_alpha   90.00
_cell.angle_beta   90.00
_cell.angle_gamma   90.00
#
_symmetry.space_group_name_H-M   'P 1'
#
loop_
_entity.id
_entity.type
_entity.pdbx_description
1 polymer ?
#
loop_
_entity_poly.entity_id
_entity_poly.type
_entity_poly.pdbx_seq_one_letter_code
_entity_poly.pdbx_strand_id
1 'polypeptide(L)'
;MFSIFCAGVFMEILQKLEILAGAAKYDVSCSSSGGSRTTQKGGFGNSCPAGVCHSFTEDGRCISLLKILLTNVCIYDCAYCANRKSNDTPRATFKVEEVARLTTEFYKRNYIEGLFLSSGVIKNPDYTMEALLRVAKSLREEHKFGGYIHLKAIPGASPDLIALAGYYADRMSVNIEIPSEQSLKMLAPDKDFESVYSPMNRLRVKILEHKGNLRKRGLKKFVPAGQSTQMIVGASPENDLHIITLAASLYKVQELKRVYYSGYIPINTDNRLPVLSQPPLKRENRLYQADWLMRFYGFGYDEILDKNNPWLDPEFDPKMAWALRHPEFFPVDLDSASYEEILRVPGVGVRSAKFIVHSRRFGSIRLEHLKKMGVALKRAKFFIVNSDLPREWQKLYPEQIKAKLLPAPKKAVLPGLF
;
A
#
# COMPACT_ATOMS: atom_id res chain seq x y z
N MET A 1 -0.41 0.03 48.33
CA MET A 1 0.33 -1.06 47.66
C MET A 1 -0.17 -1.38 46.23
N PHE A 2 -1.45 -1.23 45.94
CA PHE A 2 -2.02 -1.48 44.58
C PHE A 2 -1.55 -0.48 43.50
N SER A 3 -1.21 0.77 43.85
CA SER A 3 -0.84 1.83 42.90
C SER A 3 0.56 1.67 42.27
N ILE A 4 1.52 1.11 42.98
CA ILE A 4 2.92 0.96 42.51
C ILE A 4 3.03 -0.26 41.54
N PHE A 5 2.26 -1.32 41.79
CA PHE A 5 2.21 -2.49 40.89
C PHE A 5 1.58 -2.16 39.54
N CYS A 6 0.53 -1.34 39.52
CA CYS A 6 -0.09 -0.87 38.27
C CYS A 6 0.85 0.04 37.45
N ALA A 7 1.61 0.91 38.12
CA ALA A 7 2.54 1.82 37.44
C ALA A 7 3.72 1.06 36.79
N GLY A 8 4.29 0.05 37.47
CA GLY A 8 5.39 -0.76 36.93
C GLY A 8 4.97 -1.60 35.71
N VAL A 9 3.81 -2.24 35.76
CA VAL A 9 3.25 -3.00 34.62
C VAL A 9 2.92 -2.10 33.42
N PHE A 10 2.45 -0.87 33.68
CA PHE A 10 2.12 0.08 32.62
C PHE A 10 3.37 0.64 31.96
N MET A 11 4.44 0.91 32.73
CA MET A 11 5.75 1.31 32.19
C MET A 11 6.34 0.23 31.28
N GLU A 12 6.26 -1.05 31.67
CA GLU A 12 6.71 -2.17 30.83
C GLU A 12 5.93 -2.27 29.52
N ILE A 13 4.61 -2.08 29.54
CA ILE A 13 3.76 -2.10 28.34
C ILE A 13 4.09 -0.94 27.40
N LEU A 14 4.39 0.25 27.91
CA LEU A 14 4.78 1.40 27.08
C LEU A 14 6.13 1.16 26.40
N GLN A 15 7.11 0.57 27.07
CA GLN A 15 8.39 0.19 26.48
C GLN A 15 8.20 -0.85 25.36
N LYS A 16 7.39 -1.88 25.60
CA LYS A 16 7.03 -2.86 24.57
C LYS A 16 6.35 -2.19 23.37
N LEU A 17 5.44 -1.25 23.63
CA LEU A 17 4.73 -0.53 22.57
C LEU A 17 5.71 0.30 21.72
N GLU A 18 6.66 0.99 22.30
CA GLU A 18 7.68 1.76 21.59
C GLU A 18 8.50 0.86 20.66
N ILE A 19 9.01 -0.26 21.16
CA ILE A 19 9.78 -1.22 20.38
C ILE A 19 8.94 -1.84 19.26
N LEU A 20 7.75 -2.36 19.58
CA LEU A 20 6.95 -3.16 18.64
C LEU A 20 6.17 -2.31 17.64
N ALA A 21 5.79 -1.08 17.99
CA ALA A 21 5.24 -0.14 17.04
C ALA A 21 6.35 0.46 16.13
N GLY A 22 7.52 0.74 16.71
CA GLY A 22 8.71 1.14 15.94
C GLY A 22 9.14 0.08 14.92
N ALA A 23 9.10 -1.20 15.29
CA ALA A 23 9.37 -2.32 14.40
C ALA A 23 8.30 -2.49 13.31
N ALA A 24 7.04 -2.20 13.61
CA ALA A 24 5.93 -2.32 12.68
C ALA A 24 5.94 -1.27 11.55
N LYS A 25 6.72 -0.20 11.64
CA LYS A 25 6.79 0.85 10.59
C LYS A 25 7.23 0.33 9.23
N TYR A 26 7.97 -0.77 9.18
CA TYR A 26 8.44 -1.40 7.95
C TYR A 26 7.38 -2.26 7.25
N ASP A 27 6.30 -2.61 7.95
CA ASP A 27 5.11 -3.20 7.33
C ASP A 27 4.26 -2.09 6.71
N VAL A 28 4.14 -2.04 5.39
CA VAL A 28 3.31 -1.03 4.74
C VAL A 28 1.87 -1.50 4.69
N SER A 29 1.00 -0.80 5.40
CA SER A 29 -0.46 -0.96 5.30
C SER A 29 -1.13 0.32 4.80
N CYS A 30 -0.36 1.41 4.74
CA CYS A 30 -0.77 2.71 4.25
C CYS A 30 0.48 3.60 4.11
N SER A 31 0.39 4.62 3.28
CA SER A 31 1.42 5.66 3.15
C SER A 31 1.38 6.60 4.38
N SER A 32 1.85 6.13 5.53
CA SER A 32 2.03 7.01 6.68
C SER A 32 3.44 7.62 6.61
N SER A 33 3.54 8.86 6.20
CA SER A 33 4.72 9.68 6.45
C SER A 33 4.82 9.91 7.96
N GLY A 34 5.72 9.19 8.64
CA GLY A 34 6.00 9.39 10.06
C GLY A 34 6.61 10.77 10.27
N GLY A 35 5.81 11.73 10.73
CA GLY A 35 6.29 13.03 11.24
C GLY A 35 6.51 12.93 12.74
N SER A 36 7.70 13.23 13.23
CA SER A 36 7.92 13.48 14.66
C SER A 36 8.00 15.00 14.91
N ARG A 37 7.27 15.49 15.88
CA ARG A 37 7.36 16.88 16.32
C ARG A 37 7.41 16.91 17.85
N THR A 38 8.48 17.45 18.39
CA THR A 38 8.59 17.76 19.83
C THR A 38 8.05 19.15 20.09
N THR A 39 7.30 19.30 21.18
CA THR A 39 6.75 20.59 21.61
C THR A 39 7.84 21.48 22.19
N GLN A 40 7.82 22.76 21.85
CA GLN A 40 8.61 23.76 22.55
C GLN A 40 8.05 24.00 23.98
N LYS A 41 8.91 24.46 24.90
CA LYS A 41 8.54 24.75 26.31
C LYS A 41 7.30 25.65 26.35
N GLY A 42 6.17 25.16 26.91
CA GLY A 42 4.90 25.90 27.01
C GLY A 42 3.86 25.57 25.90
N GLY A 43 4.16 24.71 24.93
CA GLY A 43 3.22 24.27 23.89
C GLY A 43 2.48 22.98 24.27
N PHE A 44 1.41 22.66 23.52
CA PHE A 44 0.60 21.45 23.69
C PHE A 44 0.88 20.43 22.57
N GLY A 45 0.95 19.15 22.95
CA GLY A 45 0.96 18.00 22.03
C GLY A 45 2.35 17.60 21.52
N ASN A 46 2.71 16.34 21.73
CA ASN A 46 3.83 15.67 21.07
C ASN A 46 3.30 14.73 20.01
N SER A 47 3.80 14.77 18.77
CA SER A 47 3.54 13.72 17.79
C SER A 47 4.65 12.69 17.88
N CYS A 48 4.29 11.46 18.29
CA CYS A 48 5.17 10.30 18.18
C CYS A 48 4.79 9.52 16.94
N PRO A 49 5.74 9.14 16.05
CA PRO A 49 5.45 8.38 14.83
C PRO A 49 5.10 6.93 15.09
N ALA A 50 5.09 6.49 16.35
CA ALA A 50 4.92 5.09 16.70
C ALA A 50 3.44 4.70 16.92
N GLY A 51 3.00 3.64 16.24
CA GLY A 51 1.83 2.86 16.61
C GLY A 51 0.50 3.22 15.94
N VAL A 52 0.33 4.36 15.31
CA VAL A 52 -0.92 4.68 14.60
C VAL A 52 -0.65 4.86 13.11
N CYS A 53 -1.37 4.10 12.30
CA CYS A 53 -1.36 4.25 10.85
C CYS A 53 -2.75 4.60 10.31
N HIS A 54 -2.79 5.19 9.13
CA HIS A 54 -4.02 5.52 8.44
C HIS A 54 -4.23 4.55 7.26
N SER A 55 -5.41 3.95 7.18
CA SER A 55 -5.82 3.10 6.06
C SER A 55 -7.06 3.67 5.42
N PHE A 56 -7.17 3.57 4.09
CA PHE A 56 -8.36 4.01 3.38
C PHE A 56 -9.29 2.83 3.13
N THR A 57 -10.57 3.03 3.44
CA THR A 57 -11.66 2.11 3.11
C THR A 57 -12.06 2.24 1.64
N GLU A 58 -12.86 1.31 1.11
CA GLU A 58 -13.30 1.35 -0.30
C GLU A 58 -14.14 2.60 -0.60
N ASP A 59 -14.83 3.15 0.39
CA ASP A 59 -15.61 4.40 0.30
C ASP A 59 -14.76 5.68 0.44
N GLY A 60 -13.43 5.55 0.54
CA GLY A 60 -12.47 6.65 0.62
C GLY A 60 -12.31 7.27 2.00
N ARG A 61 -12.95 6.74 3.06
CA ARG A 61 -12.72 7.20 4.43
C ARG A 61 -11.33 6.77 4.91
N CYS A 62 -10.68 7.66 5.64
CA CYS A 62 -9.44 7.37 6.34
C CYS A 62 -9.76 6.82 7.72
N ILE A 63 -9.25 5.63 8.03
CA ILE A 63 -9.37 5.01 9.36
C ILE A 63 -8.00 4.96 10.05
N SER A 64 -7.97 5.27 11.33
CA SER A 64 -6.77 5.19 12.17
C SER A 64 -6.65 3.81 12.82
N LEU A 65 -5.52 3.15 12.67
CA LEU A 65 -5.27 1.80 13.19
C LEU A 65 -4.10 1.81 14.15
N LEU A 66 -4.24 1.09 15.28
CA LEU A 66 -3.10 0.71 16.09
C LEU A 66 -2.31 -0.35 15.30
N LYS A 67 -1.11 0.01 14.86
CA LYS A 67 -0.24 -0.86 14.08
C LYS A 67 0.94 -1.31 14.92
N ILE A 68 0.94 -2.58 15.28
CA ILE A 68 1.96 -3.19 16.14
C ILE A 68 2.34 -4.59 15.68
N LEU A 69 3.51 -5.03 16.12
CA LEU A 69 3.88 -6.45 16.12
C LEU A 69 3.44 -7.09 17.44
N LEU A 70 2.99 -8.35 17.39
CA LEU A 70 2.86 -9.17 18.59
C LEU A 70 4.24 -9.42 19.21
N THR A 71 5.23 -9.68 18.34
CA THR A 71 6.64 -9.79 18.70
C THR A 71 7.53 -9.42 17.53
N ASN A 72 8.71 -8.85 17.81
CA ASN A 72 9.78 -8.68 16.83
C ASN A 72 10.90 -9.73 16.98
N VAL A 73 10.75 -10.68 17.89
CA VAL A 73 11.58 -11.90 17.90
C VAL A 73 11.20 -12.74 16.70
N CYS A 74 12.19 -13.20 15.92
CA CYS A 74 11.95 -13.97 14.71
C CYS A 74 13.01 -15.09 14.59
N ILE A 75 12.56 -16.27 14.15
CA ILE A 75 13.46 -17.40 13.86
C ILE A 75 14.07 -17.31 12.45
N TYR A 76 13.49 -16.48 11.56
CA TYR A 76 13.93 -16.30 10.18
C TYR A 76 15.02 -15.24 10.06
N ASP A 77 15.86 -15.39 9.04
CA ASP A 77 16.95 -14.45 8.75
C ASP A 77 16.81 -13.77 7.37
N CYS A 78 15.63 -13.26 7.06
CA CYS A 78 15.36 -12.55 5.81
C CYS A 78 16.27 -11.31 5.68
N ALA A 79 17.12 -11.25 4.65
CA ALA A 79 18.15 -10.23 4.47
C ALA A 79 17.59 -8.79 4.54
N TYR A 80 16.40 -8.54 4.02
CA TYR A 80 15.75 -7.23 3.96
C TYR A 80 15.07 -6.80 5.26
N CYS A 81 14.93 -7.69 6.25
CA CYS A 81 14.09 -7.43 7.43
C CYS A 81 14.88 -6.81 8.58
N ALA A 82 14.35 -5.73 9.17
CA ALA A 82 14.92 -5.12 10.38
C ALA A 82 14.94 -6.08 11.57
N ASN A 83 13.95 -6.96 11.63
CA ASN A 83 13.74 -7.88 12.75
C ASN A 83 14.30 -9.29 12.48
N ARG A 84 15.17 -9.46 11.49
CA ARG A 84 15.80 -10.76 11.21
C ARG A 84 16.58 -11.27 12.42
N LYS A 85 16.73 -12.59 12.50
CA LYS A 85 17.37 -13.28 13.63
C LYS A 85 18.74 -12.72 13.98
N SER A 86 19.57 -12.44 12.97
CA SER A 86 20.95 -12.01 13.12
C SER A 86 21.13 -10.53 13.48
N ASN A 87 20.06 -9.70 13.44
CA ASN A 87 20.17 -8.30 13.83
C ASN A 87 20.14 -8.14 15.35
N ASP A 88 21.08 -7.34 15.86
CA ASP A 88 21.10 -6.88 17.25
C ASP A 88 20.16 -5.67 17.42
N THR A 89 18.89 -5.95 17.60
CA THR A 89 17.84 -4.95 17.81
C THR A 89 17.08 -5.24 19.11
N PRO A 90 16.61 -4.23 19.85
CA PRO A 90 15.79 -4.44 21.03
C PRO A 90 14.59 -5.35 20.71
N ARG A 91 14.43 -6.41 21.48
CA ARG A 91 13.38 -7.41 21.27
C ARG A 91 12.31 -7.31 22.36
N ALA A 92 11.06 -7.41 21.94
CA ALA A 92 9.92 -7.44 22.85
C ALA A 92 8.85 -8.41 22.35
N THR A 93 7.98 -8.84 23.27
CA THR A 93 6.83 -9.70 22.98
C THR A 93 5.67 -9.26 23.86
N PHE A 94 4.53 -9.00 23.24
CA PHE A 94 3.28 -8.80 23.95
C PHE A 94 2.62 -10.14 24.32
N LYS A 95 1.96 -10.17 25.46
CA LYS A 95 0.96 -11.19 25.75
C LYS A 95 -0.34 -10.89 25.00
N VAL A 96 -1.15 -11.90 24.75
CA VAL A 96 -2.45 -11.77 24.07
C VAL A 96 -3.32 -10.73 24.77
N GLU A 97 -3.39 -10.80 26.10
CA GLU A 97 -4.18 -9.92 26.95
C GLU A 97 -3.70 -8.47 26.92
N GLU A 98 -2.38 -8.26 26.76
CA GLU A 98 -1.79 -6.91 26.65
C GLU A 98 -2.24 -6.23 25.36
N VAL A 99 -2.21 -6.96 24.21
CA VAL A 99 -2.67 -6.40 22.92
C VAL A 99 -4.17 -6.13 22.95
N ALA A 100 -4.97 -7.04 23.49
CA ALA A 100 -6.41 -6.86 23.58
C ALA A 100 -6.77 -5.65 24.45
N ARG A 101 -6.11 -5.49 25.60
CA ARG A 101 -6.29 -4.32 26.50
C ARG A 101 -5.86 -3.03 25.83
N LEU A 102 -4.66 -2.96 25.21
CA LEU A 102 -4.18 -1.75 24.52
C LEU A 102 -5.16 -1.33 23.42
N THR A 103 -5.58 -2.29 22.58
CA THR A 103 -6.53 -2.01 21.50
C THR A 103 -7.84 -1.45 22.04
N THR A 104 -8.40 -2.06 23.05
CA THR A 104 -9.67 -1.66 23.65
C THR A 104 -9.59 -0.29 24.31
N GLU A 105 -8.51 -0.02 25.06
CA GLU A 105 -8.32 1.27 25.72
C GLU A 105 -8.08 2.42 24.73
N PHE A 106 -7.31 2.18 23.66
CA PHE A 106 -7.07 3.19 22.62
C PHE A 106 -8.35 3.48 21.82
N TYR A 107 -9.14 2.45 21.56
CA TYR A 107 -10.44 2.60 20.89
C TYR A 107 -11.44 3.39 21.75
N LYS A 108 -11.59 3.06 23.04
CA LYS A 108 -12.46 3.81 23.97
C LYS A 108 -12.11 5.28 24.07
N ARG A 109 -10.83 5.63 23.89
CA ARG A 109 -10.35 7.03 23.91
C ARG A 109 -10.39 7.71 22.54
N ASN A 110 -10.97 7.06 21.53
CA ASN A 110 -11.05 7.54 20.14
C ASN A 110 -9.68 7.83 19.49
N TYR A 111 -8.61 7.17 19.91
CA TYR A 111 -7.30 7.29 19.28
C TYR A 111 -7.20 6.46 18.01
N ILE A 112 -7.93 5.37 17.95
CA ILE A 112 -7.93 4.41 16.84
C ILE A 112 -9.34 3.92 16.53
N GLU A 113 -9.54 3.47 15.29
CA GLU A 113 -10.77 2.81 14.83
C GLU A 113 -10.58 1.29 14.67
N GLY A 114 -9.33 0.80 14.82
CA GLY A 114 -9.03 -0.62 14.68
C GLY A 114 -7.60 -0.99 15.01
N LEU A 115 -7.30 -2.27 14.77
CA LEU A 115 -6.01 -2.91 15.00
C LEU A 115 -5.45 -3.44 13.68
N PHE A 116 -4.17 -3.14 13.39
CA PHE A 116 -3.35 -3.89 12.44
C PHE A 116 -2.29 -4.66 13.22
N LEU A 117 -2.39 -5.99 13.19
CA LEU A 117 -1.52 -6.88 13.95
C LEU A 117 -0.70 -7.77 13.01
N SER A 118 0.61 -7.68 13.14
CA SER A 118 1.58 -8.57 12.51
C SER A 118 2.52 -9.19 13.55
N SER A 119 3.49 -9.99 13.14
CA SER A 119 4.44 -10.63 14.07
C SER A 119 5.71 -11.06 13.36
N GLY A 120 6.84 -11.05 14.07
CA GLY A 120 7.93 -11.96 13.79
C GLY A 120 7.48 -13.40 14.08
N VAL A 121 8.20 -14.39 13.56
CA VAL A 121 7.87 -15.81 13.73
C VAL A 121 8.66 -16.36 14.92
N ILE A 122 7.96 -16.74 15.99
CA ILE A 122 8.55 -17.39 17.18
C ILE A 122 8.21 -18.87 17.19
N LYS A 123 9.15 -19.72 17.63
CA LYS A 123 9.06 -21.17 17.67
C LYS A 123 8.79 -21.81 16.30
N ASN A 124 7.58 -21.62 15.76
CA ASN A 124 7.16 -22.07 14.44
C ASN A 124 5.99 -21.21 13.91
N PRO A 125 5.64 -21.33 12.62
CA PRO A 125 4.55 -20.56 12.01
C PRO A 125 3.19 -20.76 12.68
N ASP A 126 2.83 -22.01 13.01
CA ASP A 126 1.54 -22.34 13.63
C ASP A 126 1.37 -21.73 15.00
N TYR A 127 2.38 -21.86 15.86
CA TYR A 127 2.38 -21.25 17.19
C TYR A 127 2.17 -19.73 17.11
N THR A 128 2.85 -19.09 16.17
CA THR A 128 2.73 -17.64 15.97
C THR A 128 1.36 -17.25 15.44
N MET A 129 0.84 -18.00 14.46
CA MET A 129 -0.48 -17.74 13.88
C MET A 129 -1.60 -17.97 14.91
N GLU A 130 -1.47 -19.00 15.75
CA GLU A 130 -2.40 -19.26 16.84
C GLU A 130 -2.43 -18.10 17.86
N ALA A 131 -1.27 -17.52 18.18
CA ALA A 131 -1.21 -16.37 19.08
C ALA A 131 -1.92 -15.13 18.48
N LEU A 132 -1.74 -14.85 17.17
CA LEU A 132 -2.48 -13.81 16.47
C LEU A 132 -3.99 -14.06 16.45
N LEU A 133 -4.40 -15.31 16.20
CA LEU A 133 -5.80 -15.74 16.24
C LEU A 133 -6.39 -15.51 17.62
N ARG A 134 -5.68 -15.89 18.69
CA ARG A 134 -6.16 -15.69 20.09
C ARG A 134 -6.39 -14.22 20.41
N VAL A 135 -5.52 -13.30 19.95
CA VAL A 135 -5.76 -11.85 20.10
C VAL A 135 -7.07 -11.43 19.42
N ALA A 136 -7.26 -11.81 18.15
CA ALA A 136 -8.47 -11.43 17.43
C ALA A 136 -9.73 -12.04 18.02
N LYS A 137 -9.66 -13.30 18.48
CA LYS A 137 -10.74 -14.01 19.15
C LYS A 137 -11.11 -13.34 20.48
N SER A 138 -10.12 -13.04 21.34
CA SER A 138 -10.34 -12.34 22.61
C SER A 138 -10.99 -10.97 22.39
N LEU A 139 -10.51 -10.19 21.43
CA LEU A 139 -11.12 -8.91 21.07
C LEU A 139 -12.60 -9.08 20.68
N ARG A 140 -12.93 -10.06 19.84
CA ARG A 140 -14.32 -10.26 19.35
C ARG A 140 -15.25 -10.88 20.41
N GLU A 141 -14.78 -11.91 21.12
CA GLU A 141 -15.62 -12.71 22.00
C GLU A 141 -15.67 -12.20 23.43
N GLU A 142 -14.52 -11.81 24.02
CA GLU A 142 -14.43 -11.37 25.41
C GLU A 142 -14.67 -9.86 25.52
N HIS A 143 -13.96 -9.05 24.71
CA HIS A 143 -14.07 -7.60 24.75
C HIS A 143 -15.22 -7.03 23.92
N LYS A 144 -15.94 -7.85 23.15
CA LYS A 144 -17.03 -7.43 22.22
C LYS A 144 -16.62 -6.29 21.29
N PHE A 145 -15.35 -6.30 20.88
CA PHE A 145 -14.76 -5.24 20.04
C PHE A 145 -15.35 -5.23 18.64
N GLY A 146 -16.05 -4.16 18.27
CA GLY A 146 -16.68 -3.95 16.96
C GLY A 146 -15.80 -3.23 15.93
N GLY A 147 -14.61 -2.73 16.32
CA GLY A 147 -13.70 -2.01 15.44
C GLY A 147 -13.02 -2.90 14.41
N TYR A 148 -12.31 -2.28 13.47
CA TYR A 148 -11.63 -2.96 12.37
C TYR A 148 -10.43 -3.79 12.85
N ILE A 149 -10.30 -5.02 12.36
CA ILE A 149 -9.14 -5.89 12.64
C ILE A 149 -8.51 -6.34 11.32
N HIS A 150 -7.24 -5.98 11.13
CA HIS A 150 -6.41 -6.47 10.04
C HIS A 150 -5.32 -7.38 10.62
N LEU A 151 -5.32 -8.65 10.23
CA LEU A 151 -4.28 -9.60 10.61
C LEU A 151 -3.36 -9.90 9.43
N LYS A 152 -2.06 -9.93 9.70
CA LYS A 152 -1.06 -10.45 8.77
C LYS A 152 -0.89 -11.95 9.04
N ALA A 153 -1.28 -12.77 8.08
CA ALA A 153 -1.09 -14.22 8.17
C ALA A 153 0.41 -14.56 8.14
N ILE A 154 0.78 -15.59 8.88
CA ILE A 154 2.16 -16.06 8.97
C ILE A 154 2.42 -17.04 7.82
N PRO A 155 3.41 -16.78 6.94
CA PRO A 155 3.81 -17.73 5.91
C PRO A 155 4.20 -19.09 6.49
N GLY A 156 3.72 -20.17 5.88
CA GLY A 156 3.95 -21.53 6.36
C GLY A 156 3.06 -21.99 7.52
N ALA A 157 2.17 -21.13 8.03
CA ALA A 157 1.18 -21.57 9.01
C ALA A 157 0.08 -22.42 8.37
N SER A 158 -0.49 -23.33 9.17
CA SER A 158 -1.57 -24.22 8.76
C SER A 158 -2.73 -23.44 8.10
N PRO A 159 -3.18 -23.87 6.91
CA PRO A 159 -4.30 -23.25 6.21
C PRO A 159 -5.59 -23.18 7.06
N ASP A 160 -5.79 -24.14 7.97
CA ASP A 160 -6.96 -24.16 8.83
C ASP A 160 -6.91 -23.09 9.93
N LEU A 161 -5.74 -22.84 10.53
CA LEU A 161 -5.52 -21.74 11.45
C LEU A 161 -5.76 -20.38 10.77
N ILE A 162 -5.26 -20.23 9.55
CA ILE A 162 -5.44 -19.01 8.75
C ILE A 162 -6.93 -18.81 8.42
N ALA A 163 -7.62 -19.90 8.01
CA ALA A 163 -9.04 -19.84 7.72
C ALA A 163 -9.85 -19.52 8.99
N LEU A 164 -9.49 -20.08 10.15
CA LEU A 164 -10.16 -19.78 11.41
C LEU A 164 -9.98 -18.30 11.79
N ALA A 165 -8.78 -17.75 11.62
CA ALA A 165 -8.51 -16.33 11.87
C ALA A 165 -9.35 -15.40 10.98
N GLY A 166 -9.68 -15.82 9.75
CA GLY A 166 -10.53 -15.08 8.83
C GLY A 166 -11.95 -14.79 9.34
N TYR A 167 -12.46 -15.56 10.30
CA TYR A 167 -13.77 -15.29 10.94
C TYR A 167 -13.72 -14.20 12.00
N TYR A 168 -12.53 -13.81 12.45
CA TYR A 168 -12.32 -12.79 13.48
C TYR A 168 -11.71 -11.50 12.91
N ALA A 169 -11.11 -11.57 11.72
CA ALA A 169 -10.51 -10.43 11.03
C ALA A 169 -11.45 -9.83 9.97
N ASP A 170 -11.39 -8.52 9.79
CA ASP A 170 -12.06 -7.84 8.67
C ASP A 170 -11.22 -7.93 7.39
N ARG A 171 -9.90 -7.88 7.51
CA ARG A 171 -8.94 -8.08 6.42
C ARG A 171 -7.82 -9.01 6.86
N MET A 172 -7.36 -9.82 5.92
CA MET A 172 -6.12 -10.56 6.09
C MET A 172 -5.13 -10.21 4.98
N SER A 173 -3.84 -10.18 5.32
CA SER A 173 -2.77 -10.03 4.35
C SER A 173 -1.78 -11.17 4.44
N VAL A 174 -1.32 -11.65 3.28
CA VAL A 174 -0.20 -12.57 3.15
C VAL A 174 0.82 -11.86 2.28
N ASN A 175 1.97 -11.52 2.83
CA ASN A 175 2.96 -10.76 2.09
C ASN A 175 3.79 -11.66 1.18
N ILE A 176 3.87 -11.32 -0.11
CA ILE A 176 4.79 -11.95 -1.06
C ILE A 176 6.23 -11.54 -0.77
N GLU A 177 6.43 -10.33 -0.27
CA GLU A 177 7.71 -9.67 0.05
C GLU A 177 8.56 -9.43 -1.21
N ILE A 178 8.98 -10.47 -1.91
CA ILE A 178 9.89 -10.41 -3.07
C ILE A 178 9.14 -10.91 -4.33
N PRO A 179 9.26 -10.21 -5.48
CA PRO A 179 8.45 -10.48 -6.67
C PRO A 179 8.73 -11.82 -7.36
N SER A 180 9.95 -12.39 -7.23
CA SER A 180 10.31 -13.66 -7.87
C SER A 180 10.74 -14.72 -6.87
N GLU A 181 10.51 -15.99 -7.20
CA GLU A 181 10.91 -17.12 -6.37
C GLU A 181 12.43 -17.22 -6.21
N GLN A 182 13.16 -16.95 -7.28
CA GLN A 182 14.62 -16.95 -7.26
C GLN A 182 15.17 -15.92 -6.28
N SER A 183 14.67 -14.69 -6.34
CA SER A 183 15.09 -13.62 -5.42
C SER A 183 14.59 -13.87 -4.00
N LEU A 184 13.40 -14.47 -3.82
CA LEU A 184 12.91 -14.85 -2.49
C LEU A 184 13.81 -15.89 -1.84
N LYS A 185 14.19 -16.96 -2.54
CA LYS A 185 15.13 -17.98 -2.03
C LYS A 185 16.49 -17.39 -1.64
N MET A 186 16.97 -16.42 -2.43
CA MET A 186 18.23 -15.74 -2.14
C MET A 186 18.15 -14.85 -0.89
N LEU A 187 17.08 -14.06 -0.76
CA LEU A 187 16.96 -13.03 0.28
C LEU A 187 16.26 -13.51 1.56
N ALA A 188 15.46 -14.56 1.48
CA ALA A 188 14.72 -15.15 2.58
C ALA A 188 14.68 -16.68 2.46
N PRO A 189 15.82 -17.37 2.66
CA PRO A 189 15.95 -18.82 2.39
C PRO A 189 15.00 -19.68 3.26
N ASP A 190 14.53 -19.16 4.38
CA ASP A 190 13.55 -19.83 5.25
C ASP A 190 12.10 -19.76 4.71
N LYS A 191 11.88 -19.16 3.55
CA LYS A 191 10.57 -19.00 2.91
C LYS A 191 10.59 -19.52 1.49
N ASP A 192 9.45 -20.03 1.05
CA ASP A 192 9.20 -20.39 -0.34
C ASP A 192 7.86 -19.80 -0.83
N PHE A 193 7.62 -19.88 -2.13
CA PHE A 193 6.37 -19.37 -2.69
C PHE A 193 5.15 -20.17 -2.24
N GLU A 194 5.29 -21.49 -1.98
CA GLU A 194 4.18 -22.31 -1.52
C GLU A 194 3.70 -21.84 -0.15
N SER A 195 4.59 -21.52 0.77
CA SER A 195 4.24 -20.99 2.10
C SER A 195 3.50 -19.66 2.07
N VAL A 196 3.59 -18.92 0.95
CA VAL A 196 2.89 -17.65 0.73
C VAL A 196 1.60 -17.85 -0.08
N TYR A 197 1.66 -18.62 -1.18
CA TYR A 197 0.52 -18.79 -2.09
C TYR A 197 -0.54 -19.74 -1.55
N SER A 198 -0.18 -20.78 -0.80
CA SER A 198 -1.12 -21.71 -0.20
C SER A 198 -2.09 -21.00 0.76
N PRO A 199 -1.64 -20.13 1.70
CA PRO A 199 -2.54 -19.30 2.50
C PRO A 199 -3.43 -18.36 1.66
N MET A 200 -2.87 -17.72 0.63
CA MET A 200 -3.65 -16.83 -0.25
C MET A 200 -4.77 -17.59 -0.95
N ASN A 201 -4.47 -18.77 -1.50
CA ASN A 201 -5.45 -19.63 -2.16
C ASN A 201 -6.55 -20.06 -1.19
N ARG A 202 -6.18 -20.45 0.02
CA ARG A 202 -7.16 -20.85 1.06
C ARG A 202 -8.10 -19.71 1.41
N LEU A 203 -7.56 -18.51 1.61
CA LEU A 203 -8.35 -17.31 1.87
C LEU A 203 -9.29 -17.00 0.70
N ARG A 204 -8.78 -17.06 -0.55
CA ARG A 204 -9.59 -16.83 -1.76
C ARG A 204 -10.79 -17.79 -1.83
N VAL A 205 -10.54 -19.09 -1.70
CA VAL A 205 -11.60 -20.10 -1.74
C VAL A 205 -12.67 -19.81 -0.69
N LYS A 206 -12.26 -19.55 0.56
CA LYS A 206 -13.18 -19.22 1.64
C LYS A 206 -13.94 -17.92 1.42
N ILE A 207 -13.30 -16.87 0.88
CA ILE A 207 -13.98 -15.60 0.54
C ILE A 207 -15.04 -15.85 -0.53
N LEU A 208 -14.74 -16.65 -1.57
CA LEU A 208 -15.69 -16.97 -2.64
C LEU A 208 -16.86 -17.81 -2.12
N GLU A 209 -16.61 -18.83 -1.31
CA GLU A 209 -17.66 -19.63 -0.66
C GLU A 209 -18.62 -18.74 0.15
N HIS A 210 -18.09 -17.75 0.89
CA HIS A 210 -18.90 -16.82 1.67
C HIS A 210 -19.68 -15.85 0.80
N LYS A 211 -19.09 -15.33 -0.27
CA LYS A 211 -19.81 -14.48 -1.24
C LYS A 211 -21.01 -15.22 -1.86
N GLY A 212 -20.84 -16.49 -2.23
CA GLY A 212 -21.92 -17.33 -2.76
C GLY A 212 -23.04 -17.59 -1.74
N ASN A 213 -22.73 -17.60 -0.45
CA ASN A 213 -23.65 -17.90 0.64
C ASN A 213 -24.26 -16.67 1.36
N LEU A 214 -23.98 -15.44 0.89
CA LEU A 214 -24.44 -14.19 1.53
C LEU A 214 -25.97 -14.08 1.68
N ARG A 215 -26.76 -14.89 0.96
CA ARG A 215 -28.23 -14.95 1.07
C ARG A 215 -28.72 -15.69 2.32
N LYS A 216 -27.85 -16.45 3.02
CA LYS A 216 -28.22 -17.16 4.24
C LYS A 216 -28.06 -16.21 5.44
N ARG A 217 -29.21 -15.84 6.07
CA ARG A 217 -29.23 -15.04 7.30
C ARG A 217 -28.46 -15.77 8.44
N GLY A 218 -27.63 -15.03 9.19
CA GLY A 218 -26.95 -15.54 10.39
C GLY A 218 -25.54 -16.10 10.17
N LEU A 219 -25.00 -16.15 8.94
CA LEU A 219 -23.63 -16.58 8.73
C LEU A 219 -22.63 -15.55 9.28
N LYS A 220 -21.65 -16.02 10.03
CA LYS A 220 -20.54 -15.21 10.52
C LYS A 220 -19.74 -14.72 9.31
N LYS A 221 -19.49 -13.41 9.22
CA LYS A 221 -18.71 -12.83 8.11
C LYS A 221 -17.28 -13.39 8.08
N PHE A 222 -16.75 -13.61 6.89
CA PHE A 222 -15.39 -14.08 6.68
C PHE A 222 -14.62 -13.05 5.90
N VAL A 223 -13.58 -12.46 6.48
CA VAL A 223 -12.69 -11.44 5.87
C VAL A 223 -13.47 -10.45 4.98
N PRO A 224 -14.46 -9.73 5.51
CA PRO A 224 -15.36 -8.90 4.68
C PRO A 224 -14.66 -7.82 3.86
N ALA A 225 -13.52 -7.30 4.29
CA ALA A 225 -12.69 -6.37 3.54
C ALA A 225 -11.67 -7.06 2.62
N GLY A 226 -11.73 -8.40 2.49
CA GLY A 226 -10.93 -9.20 1.57
C GLY A 226 -9.47 -9.36 1.99
N GLN A 227 -8.66 -9.85 1.06
CA GLN A 227 -7.23 -10.08 1.27
C GLN A 227 -6.36 -9.06 0.53
N SER A 228 -5.14 -8.89 1.01
CA SER A 228 -4.12 -8.00 0.42
C SER A 228 -2.72 -8.62 0.54
N THR A 229 -1.76 -8.04 -0.18
CA THR A 229 -0.34 -8.42 -0.10
C THR A 229 0.54 -7.19 -0.12
N GLN A 230 1.83 -7.39 0.19
CA GLN A 230 2.87 -6.38 0.08
C GLN A 230 4.08 -6.94 -0.66
N MET A 231 4.68 -6.11 -1.51
CA MET A 231 5.95 -6.35 -2.19
C MET A 231 6.97 -5.29 -1.82
N ILE A 232 8.22 -5.71 -1.63
CA ILE A 232 9.36 -4.83 -1.42
C ILE A 232 9.96 -4.50 -2.80
N VAL A 233 10.14 -3.22 -3.06
CA VAL A 233 10.59 -2.70 -4.35
C VAL A 233 12.05 -2.25 -4.24
N GLY A 234 12.92 -2.78 -5.09
CA GLY A 234 14.33 -2.39 -5.12
C GLY A 234 15.24 -3.14 -4.16
N ALA A 235 14.77 -4.17 -3.46
CA ALA A 235 15.62 -5.12 -2.75
C ALA A 235 16.19 -6.20 -3.67
N SER A 236 15.63 -6.37 -4.85
CA SER A 236 15.93 -7.40 -5.84
C SER A 236 15.87 -6.82 -7.25
N PRO A 237 16.43 -7.49 -8.28
CA PRO A 237 16.70 -6.91 -9.60
C PRO A 237 15.48 -6.80 -10.51
N GLU A 238 14.31 -7.29 -10.11
CA GLU A 238 13.12 -7.32 -10.96
C GLU A 238 12.75 -5.90 -11.43
N ASN A 239 12.44 -5.79 -12.72
CA ASN A 239 11.96 -4.57 -13.34
C ASN A 239 10.47 -4.28 -13.00
N ASP A 240 10.00 -3.09 -13.33
CA ASP A 240 8.64 -2.68 -13.02
C ASP A 240 7.58 -3.45 -13.83
N LEU A 241 7.90 -3.86 -15.06
CA LEU A 241 7.03 -4.72 -15.87
C LEU A 241 6.74 -6.05 -15.15
N HIS A 242 7.78 -6.70 -14.59
CA HIS A 242 7.60 -7.92 -13.82
C HIS A 242 6.68 -7.68 -12.62
N ILE A 243 6.90 -6.59 -11.88
CA ILE A 243 6.14 -6.25 -10.69
C ILE A 243 4.67 -5.98 -11.01
N ILE A 244 4.36 -5.18 -12.04
CA ILE A 244 2.96 -4.88 -12.40
C ILE A 244 2.25 -6.07 -13.05
N THR A 245 2.97 -6.93 -13.80
CA THR A 245 2.44 -8.18 -14.33
C THR A 245 2.03 -9.12 -13.19
N LEU A 246 2.90 -9.27 -12.19
CA LEU A 246 2.59 -10.05 -11.00
C LEU A 246 1.37 -9.47 -10.26
N ALA A 247 1.33 -8.15 -10.06
CA ALA A 247 0.21 -7.49 -9.40
C ALA A 247 -1.11 -7.71 -10.16
N ALA A 248 -1.12 -7.61 -11.49
CA ALA A 248 -2.28 -7.88 -12.33
C ALA A 248 -2.76 -9.33 -12.19
N SER A 249 -1.82 -10.29 -12.19
CA SER A 249 -2.12 -11.70 -11.94
C SER A 249 -2.75 -11.93 -10.57
N LEU A 250 -2.20 -11.30 -9.53
CA LEU A 250 -2.72 -11.42 -8.16
C LEU A 250 -4.13 -10.84 -8.02
N TYR A 251 -4.43 -9.73 -8.66
CA TYR A 251 -5.80 -9.18 -8.71
C TYR A 251 -6.77 -10.14 -9.39
N LYS A 252 -6.36 -10.72 -10.54
CA LYS A 252 -7.21 -11.60 -11.35
C LYS A 252 -7.36 -12.99 -10.75
N VAL A 253 -6.24 -13.61 -10.32
CA VAL A 253 -6.21 -15.01 -9.90
C VAL A 253 -6.53 -15.14 -8.40
N GLN A 254 -5.94 -14.28 -7.54
CA GLN A 254 -6.13 -14.36 -6.09
C GLN A 254 -7.26 -13.47 -5.57
N GLU A 255 -7.92 -12.69 -6.43
CA GLU A 255 -8.95 -11.71 -6.07
C GLU A 255 -8.51 -10.75 -4.96
N LEU A 256 -7.25 -10.36 -4.97
CA LEU A 256 -6.75 -9.41 -3.99
C LEU A 256 -7.48 -8.07 -4.09
N LYS A 257 -7.72 -7.46 -2.96
CA LYS A 257 -8.27 -6.10 -2.89
C LYS A 257 -7.19 -5.02 -3.02
N ARG A 258 -5.96 -5.34 -2.61
CA ARG A 258 -4.85 -4.40 -2.66
C ARG A 258 -3.50 -5.12 -2.74
N VAL A 259 -2.63 -4.60 -3.58
CA VAL A 259 -1.19 -4.85 -3.55
C VAL A 259 -0.53 -3.59 -2.99
N TYR A 260 0.31 -3.73 -1.98
CA TYR A 260 1.11 -2.65 -1.41
C TYR A 260 2.54 -2.77 -1.92
N TYR A 261 3.13 -1.64 -2.29
CA TYR A 261 4.52 -1.53 -2.71
C TYR A 261 5.27 -0.80 -1.61
N SER A 262 6.44 -1.30 -1.24
CA SER A 262 7.30 -0.71 -0.22
C SER A 262 8.71 -0.56 -0.76
N GLY A 263 9.19 0.66 -0.90
CA GLY A 263 10.58 0.90 -1.25
C GLY A 263 11.52 0.27 -0.23
N TYR A 264 12.49 -0.52 -0.70
CA TYR A 264 13.49 -1.14 0.16
C TYR A 264 14.24 -0.07 0.97
N ILE A 265 14.28 -0.25 2.29
CA ILE A 265 15.02 0.62 3.20
C ILE A 265 16.35 -0.07 3.53
N PRO A 266 17.51 0.53 3.19
CA PRO A 266 18.81 -0.09 3.38
C PRO A 266 19.27 0.01 4.85
N ILE A 267 18.69 -0.84 5.70
CA ILE A 267 18.99 -0.90 7.14
C ILE A 267 19.99 -2.01 7.50
N ASN A 268 20.16 -2.99 6.62
CA ASN A 268 21.04 -4.14 6.84
C ASN A 268 22.25 -4.06 5.90
N THR A 269 23.40 -4.41 6.42
CA THR A 269 24.62 -4.66 5.64
C THR A 269 24.68 -6.14 5.26
N ASP A 270 24.10 -6.48 4.11
CA ASP A 270 24.08 -7.85 3.59
C ASP A 270 24.46 -7.80 2.11
N ASN A 271 25.45 -8.63 1.70
CA ASN A 271 25.98 -8.64 0.33
C ASN A 271 24.99 -9.11 -0.73
N ARG A 272 23.88 -9.71 -0.31
CA ARG A 272 22.79 -10.11 -1.21
C ARG A 272 21.84 -8.95 -1.57
N LEU A 273 21.94 -7.84 -0.85
CA LEU A 273 21.11 -6.67 -1.02
C LEU A 273 21.82 -5.58 -1.82
N PRO A 274 21.10 -4.78 -2.60
CA PRO A 274 21.69 -3.65 -3.31
C PRO A 274 22.14 -2.56 -2.33
N VAL A 275 23.27 -1.94 -2.65
CA VAL A 275 23.75 -0.76 -1.92
C VAL A 275 22.98 0.45 -2.42
N LEU A 276 22.06 0.95 -1.61
CA LEU A 276 21.28 2.14 -1.90
C LEU A 276 21.56 3.23 -0.87
N SER A 277 21.73 4.46 -1.31
CA SER A 277 21.87 5.61 -0.42
C SER A 277 20.53 6.04 0.20
N GLN A 278 19.41 5.77 -0.48
CA GLN A 278 18.05 6.11 -0.07
C GLN A 278 17.04 5.08 -0.58
N PRO A 279 15.90 4.90 0.10
CA PRO A 279 14.80 4.09 -0.42
C PRO A 279 14.31 4.60 -1.78
N PRO A 280 13.91 3.72 -2.72
CA PRO A 280 13.44 4.10 -4.05
C PRO A 280 11.99 4.62 -4.03
N LEU A 281 11.71 5.65 -3.25
CA LEU A 281 10.36 6.20 -3.03
C LEU A 281 9.69 6.68 -4.32
N LYS A 282 10.47 7.20 -5.27
CA LYS A 282 9.93 7.65 -6.55
C LYS A 282 9.40 6.46 -7.36
N ARG A 283 10.14 5.35 -7.38
CA ARG A 283 9.73 4.10 -8.01
C ARG A 283 8.50 3.49 -7.33
N GLU A 284 8.48 3.47 -6.00
CA GLU A 284 7.30 3.07 -5.22
C GLU A 284 6.06 3.87 -5.62
N ASN A 285 6.16 5.20 -5.64
CA ASN A 285 5.07 6.08 -6.05
C ASN A 285 4.60 5.81 -7.49
N ARG A 286 5.51 5.55 -8.43
CA ARG A 286 5.17 5.22 -9.82
C ARG A 286 4.43 3.89 -9.92
N LEU A 287 4.81 2.87 -9.13
CA LEU A 287 4.10 1.60 -9.06
C LEU A 287 2.68 1.77 -8.51
N TYR A 288 2.48 2.58 -7.46
CA TYR A 288 1.13 2.91 -7.00
C TYR A 288 0.30 3.62 -8.08
N GLN A 289 0.90 4.51 -8.87
CA GLN A 289 0.22 5.18 -9.97
C GLN A 289 -0.15 4.20 -11.09
N ALA A 290 0.74 3.27 -11.45
CA ALA A 290 0.47 2.20 -12.42
C ALA A 290 -0.64 1.25 -11.93
N ASP A 291 -0.58 0.82 -10.66
CA ASP A 291 -1.62 0.05 -10.00
C ASP A 291 -2.99 0.73 -10.07
N TRP A 292 -3.01 2.04 -9.86
CA TRP A 292 -4.22 2.85 -9.95
C TRP A 292 -4.80 2.88 -11.37
N LEU A 293 -3.94 2.96 -12.40
CA LEU A 293 -4.36 2.91 -13.80
C LEU A 293 -4.98 1.54 -14.15
N MET A 294 -4.37 0.44 -13.71
CA MET A 294 -4.91 -0.91 -13.95
C MET A 294 -6.27 -1.10 -13.27
N ARG A 295 -6.43 -0.63 -12.04
CA ARG A 295 -7.63 -0.91 -11.24
C ARG A 295 -8.83 -0.01 -11.56
N PHE A 296 -8.59 1.22 -11.99
CA PHE A 296 -9.67 2.21 -12.10
C PHE A 296 -9.77 2.90 -13.45
N TYR A 297 -8.77 2.77 -14.32
CA TYR A 297 -8.75 3.44 -15.62
C TYR A 297 -8.80 2.47 -16.80
N GLY A 298 -8.87 1.17 -16.54
CA GLY A 298 -8.96 0.15 -17.59
C GLY A 298 -7.69 -0.03 -18.41
N PHE A 299 -6.51 0.33 -17.86
CA PHE A 299 -5.24 0.04 -18.51
C PHE A 299 -4.82 -1.42 -18.26
N GLY A 300 -4.36 -2.10 -19.29
CA GLY A 300 -3.59 -3.33 -19.15
C GLY A 300 -2.17 -3.06 -18.61
N TYR A 301 -1.57 -4.03 -17.93
CA TYR A 301 -0.17 -3.90 -17.52
C TYR A 301 0.77 -3.82 -18.74
N ASP A 302 0.43 -4.53 -19.82
CA ASP A 302 1.10 -4.57 -21.11
C ASP A 302 0.95 -3.30 -21.95
N GLU A 303 -0.07 -2.46 -21.66
CA GLU A 303 -0.18 -1.12 -22.20
C GLU A 303 0.73 -0.15 -21.45
N ILE A 304 0.85 -0.29 -20.12
CA ILE A 304 1.65 0.61 -19.28
C ILE A 304 3.13 0.42 -19.53
N LEU A 305 3.59 -0.83 -19.59
CA LEU A 305 4.99 -1.22 -19.84
C LEU A 305 5.06 -2.40 -20.77
N ASP A 306 6.16 -2.50 -21.51
CA ASP A 306 6.46 -3.58 -22.44
C ASP A 306 7.94 -4.01 -22.30
N LYS A 307 8.35 -5.01 -23.08
CA LYS A 307 9.72 -5.56 -23.06
C LYS A 307 10.78 -4.53 -23.45
N ASN A 308 10.44 -3.55 -24.28
CA ASN A 308 11.35 -2.49 -24.71
C ASN A 308 11.43 -1.38 -23.68
N ASN A 309 10.34 -1.18 -22.88
CA ASN A 309 10.21 -0.17 -21.84
C ASN A 309 9.79 -0.82 -20.51
N PRO A 310 10.67 -1.64 -19.87
CA PRO A 310 10.29 -2.42 -18.70
C PRO A 310 10.31 -1.62 -17.39
N TRP A 311 10.69 -0.35 -17.42
CA TRP A 311 10.81 0.52 -16.25
C TRP A 311 9.83 1.69 -16.35
N LEU A 312 9.21 2.05 -15.23
CA LEU A 312 8.38 3.23 -15.11
C LEU A 312 9.26 4.50 -15.20
N ASP A 313 8.74 5.49 -15.91
CA ASP A 313 9.43 6.76 -16.13
C ASP A 313 9.65 7.48 -14.78
N PRO A 314 10.88 7.88 -14.45
CA PRO A 314 11.16 8.59 -13.22
C PRO A 314 10.62 10.02 -13.22
N GLU A 315 10.43 10.66 -14.36
CA GLU A 315 10.02 12.06 -14.46
C GLU A 315 8.52 12.23 -14.69
N PHE A 316 7.94 11.37 -15.54
CA PHE A 316 6.53 11.40 -15.85
C PHE A 316 5.77 10.27 -15.10
N ASP A 317 4.53 10.56 -14.71
CA ASP A 317 3.66 9.49 -14.21
C ASP A 317 3.29 8.51 -15.33
N PRO A 318 2.90 7.26 -15.00
CA PRO A 318 2.68 6.22 -16.00
C PRO A 318 1.68 6.58 -17.09
N LYS A 319 0.64 7.37 -16.77
CA LYS A 319 -0.35 7.80 -17.75
C LYS A 319 0.23 8.81 -18.75
N MET A 320 1.03 9.74 -18.27
CA MET A 320 1.73 10.70 -19.11
C MET A 320 2.78 10.00 -19.98
N ALA A 321 3.57 9.10 -19.38
CA ALA A 321 4.58 8.32 -20.09
C ALA A 321 3.94 7.44 -21.19
N TRP A 322 2.78 6.86 -20.93
CA TRP A 322 2.01 6.12 -21.93
C TRP A 322 1.58 7.06 -23.09
N ALA A 323 0.97 8.18 -22.76
CA ALA A 323 0.49 9.13 -23.78
C ALA A 323 1.61 9.67 -24.68
N LEU A 324 2.80 9.89 -24.13
CA LEU A 324 3.97 10.32 -24.90
C LEU A 324 4.54 9.24 -25.83
N ARG A 325 4.29 7.95 -25.53
CA ARG A 325 4.66 6.83 -26.40
C ARG A 325 3.60 6.49 -27.45
N HIS A 326 2.37 6.98 -27.27
CA HIS A 326 1.23 6.73 -28.16
C HIS A 326 0.69 8.05 -28.75
N PRO A 327 1.51 8.83 -29.49
CA PRO A 327 1.07 10.07 -30.10
C PRO A 327 -0.07 9.87 -31.11
N GLU A 328 -0.17 8.70 -31.73
CA GLU A 328 -1.21 8.30 -32.67
C GLU A 328 -2.62 8.28 -32.04
N PHE A 329 -2.71 8.13 -30.73
CA PHE A 329 -3.97 8.15 -29.98
C PHE A 329 -4.51 9.57 -29.76
N PHE A 330 -3.67 10.58 -29.92
CA PHE A 330 -3.98 11.96 -29.59
C PHE A 330 -3.95 12.90 -30.82
N PRO A 331 -4.68 14.01 -30.78
CA PRO A 331 -5.52 14.52 -29.68
C PRO A 331 -6.92 13.86 -29.62
N VAL A 332 -7.48 13.73 -28.40
CA VAL A 332 -8.82 13.21 -28.15
C VAL A 332 -9.86 14.32 -28.24
N ASP A 333 -10.89 14.14 -29.05
CA ASP A 333 -12.03 15.03 -29.10
C ASP A 333 -13.01 14.72 -27.95
N LEU A 334 -13.09 15.61 -26.97
CA LEU A 334 -13.93 15.42 -25.77
C LEU A 334 -15.42 15.41 -26.05
N ASP A 335 -15.87 16.02 -27.17
CA ASP A 335 -17.29 16.11 -27.50
C ASP A 335 -17.81 14.79 -28.11
N SER A 336 -16.93 13.96 -28.70
CA SER A 336 -17.32 12.72 -29.39
C SER A 336 -16.72 11.44 -28.78
N ALA A 337 -15.50 11.52 -28.19
CA ALA A 337 -14.75 10.35 -27.71
C ALA A 337 -15.49 9.54 -26.64
N SER A 338 -15.21 8.24 -26.58
CA SER A 338 -15.72 7.34 -25.53
C SER A 338 -15.20 7.73 -24.14
N TYR A 339 -15.86 7.22 -23.10
CA TYR A 339 -15.41 7.40 -21.72
C TYR A 339 -14.00 6.87 -21.51
N GLU A 340 -13.69 5.73 -22.10
CA GLU A 340 -12.42 5.04 -22.05
C GLU A 340 -11.31 5.86 -22.71
N GLU A 341 -11.57 6.45 -23.88
CA GLU A 341 -10.62 7.35 -24.57
C GLU A 341 -10.34 8.62 -23.75
N ILE A 342 -11.38 9.23 -23.20
CA ILE A 342 -11.25 10.39 -22.32
C ILE A 342 -10.42 10.06 -21.06
N LEU A 343 -10.56 8.85 -20.51
CA LEU A 343 -9.76 8.40 -19.39
C LEU A 343 -8.27 8.24 -19.72
N ARG A 344 -7.90 8.05 -20.95
CA ARG A 344 -6.50 7.96 -21.39
C ARG A 344 -5.79 9.33 -21.41
N VAL A 345 -6.54 10.42 -21.47
CA VAL A 345 -5.98 11.78 -21.51
C VAL A 345 -5.24 12.11 -20.20
N PRO A 346 -3.93 12.47 -20.26
CA PRO A 346 -3.20 12.93 -19.07
C PRO A 346 -3.87 14.15 -18.43
N GLY A 347 -4.05 14.10 -17.11
CA GLY A 347 -4.71 15.18 -16.36
C GLY A 347 -6.23 15.04 -16.24
N VAL A 348 -6.85 14.05 -16.89
CA VAL A 348 -8.27 13.72 -16.71
C VAL A 348 -8.40 12.53 -15.75
N GLY A 349 -9.16 12.69 -14.68
CA GLY A 349 -9.48 11.65 -13.71
C GLY A 349 -10.83 10.99 -13.97
N VAL A 350 -11.10 9.86 -13.29
CA VAL A 350 -12.38 9.12 -13.38
C VAL A 350 -13.59 10.04 -13.17
N ARG A 351 -13.55 10.90 -12.15
CA ARG A 351 -14.63 11.84 -11.86
C ARG A 351 -14.79 12.87 -12.98
N SER A 352 -13.67 13.45 -13.44
CA SER A 352 -13.68 14.44 -14.53
C SER A 352 -14.19 13.84 -15.83
N ALA A 353 -13.76 12.61 -16.19
CA ALA A 353 -14.23 11.92 -17.39
C ALA A 353 -15.76 11.68 -17.36
N LYS A 354 -16.31 11.25 -16.22
CA LYS A 354 -17.76 11.09 -16.04
C LYS A 354 -18.50 12.41 -16.22
N PHE A 355 -17.97 13.52 -15.68
CA PHE A 355 -18.56 14.83 -15.85
C PHE A 355 -18.50 15.31 -17.30
N ILE A 356 -17.38 15.10 -18.01
CA ILE A 356 -17.25 15.44 -19.43
C ILE A 356 -18.32 14.70 -20.26
N VAL A 357 -18.39 13.36 -20.14
CA VAL A 357 -19.38 12.54 -20.87
C VAL A 357 -20.82 12.94 -20.57
N HIS A 358 -21.11 13.34 -19.34
CA HIS A 358 -22.44 13.81 -18.98
C HIS A 358 -22.74 15.20 -19.56
N SER A 359 -21.82 16.14 -19.38
CA SER A 359 -22.05 17.56 -19.68
C SER A 359 -22.07 17.89 -21.18
N ARG A 360 -21.33 17.15 -22.02
CA ARG A 360 -21.30 17.34 -23.48
C ARG A 360 -22.68 17.15 -24.15
N ARG A 361 -23.62 16.50 -23.47
CA ARG A 361 -25.03 16.35 -23.94
C ARG A 361 -25.76 17.69 -23.99
N PHE A 362 -25.28 18.68 -23.27
CA PHE A 362 -25.88 20.02 -23.14
C PHE A 362 -25.17 21.09 -23.94
N GLY A 363 -24.07 20.74 -24.63
CA GLY A 363 -23.28 21.62 -25.46
C GLY A 363 -21.80 21.31 -25.43
N SER A 364 -21.02 21.93 -26.30
CA SER A 364 -19.58 21.71 -26.42
C SER A 364 -18.84 22.10 -25.15
N ILE A 365 -17.84 21.28 -24.79
CA ILE A 365 -17.03 21.44 -23.59
C ILE A 365 -15.97 22.52 -23.80
N ARG A 366 -16.01 23.60 -23.01
CA ARG A 366 -15.04 24.67 -23.00
C ARG A 366 -13.95 24.47 -21.95
N LEU A 367 -12.79 25.15 -22.08
CA LEU A 367 -11.68 25.05 -21.13
C LEU A 367 -12.08 25.42 -19.69
N GLU A 368 -12.93 26.41 -19.51
CA GLU A 368 -13.44 26.82 -18.21
C GLU A 368 -14.28 25.70 -17.54
N HIS A 369 -15.05 24.94 -18.33
CA HIS A 369 -15.82 23.81 -17.86
C HIS A 369 -14.86 22.70 -17.37
N LEU A 370 -13.82 22.38 -18.15
CA LEU A 370 -12.83 21.39 -17.78
C LEU A 370 -12.13 21.72 -16.46
N LYS A 371 -11.81 23.01 -16.25
CA LYS A 371 -11.24 23.48 -14.98
C LYS A 371 -12.17 23.23 -13.80
N LYS A 372 -13.47 23.57 -13.95
CA LYS A 372 -14.51 23.34 -12.92
C LYS A 372 -14.72 21.84 -12.67
N MET A 373 -14.57 21.00 -13.68
CA MET A 373 -14.64 19.53 -13.57
C MET A 373 -13.40 18.88 -12.95
N GLY A 374 -12.38 19.67 -12.59
CA GLY A 374 -11.15 19.18 -11.93
C GLY A 374 -10.13 18.59 -12.89
N VAL A 375 -10.16 18.94 -14.18
CA VAL A 375 -9.14 18.54 -15.15
C VAL A 375 -7.84 19.33 -14.92
N ALA A 376 -6.72 18.64 -14.88
CA ALA A 376 -5.40 19.27 -14.80
C ALA A 376 -4.97 19.82 -16.17
N LEU A 377 -5.50 21.02 -16.53
CA LEU A 377 -5.32 21.62 -17.85
C LEU A 377 -3.87 21.81 -18.26
N LYS A 378 -2.94 22.04 -17.32
CA LYS A 378 -1.49 22.14 -17.61
C LYS A 378 -0.97 20.89 -18.33
N ARG A 379 -1.62 19.75 -18.18
CA ARG A 379 -1.28 18.46 -18.78
C ARG A 379 -2.22 18.13 -19.95
N ALA A 380 -3.53 18.22 -19.73
CA ALA A 380 -4.56 17.77 -20.68
C ALA A 380 -4.53 18.55 -22.01
N LYS A 381 -4.21 19.82 -21.99
CA LYS A 381 -4.24 20.72 -23.15
C LYS A 381 -3.43 20.26 -24.37
N PHE A 382 -2.44 19.41 -24.20
CA PHE A 382 -1.61 18.89 -25.29
C PHE A 382 -2.20 17.62 -25.92
N PHE A 383 -3.25 17.07 -25.34
CA PHE A 383 -3.80 15.75 -25.69
C PHE A 383 -5.29 15.77 -26.04
N ILE A 384 -5.90 16.97 -26.11
CA ILE A 384 -7.32 17.13 -26.39
C ILE A 384 -7.58 18.09 -27.56
N VAL A 385 -8.67 17.86 -28.29
CA VAL A 385 -9.25 18.85 -29.19
C VAL A 385 -10.15 19.76 -28.36
N ASN A 386 -10.00 21.07 -28.51
CA ASN A 386 -10.86 22.06 -27.89
C ASN A 386 -10.76 23.39 -28.63
N SER A 387 -11.90 24.06 -28.89
CA SER A 387 -11.96 25.32 -29.64
C SER A 387 -11.19 26.47 -28.98
N ASP A 388 -11.03 26.43 -27.67
CA ASP A 388 -10.35 27.49 -26.91
C ASP A 388 -8.82 27.29 -26.86
N LEU A 389 -8.31 26.18 -27.44
CA LEU A 389 -6.88 25.89 -27.49
C LEU A 389 -6.25 26.26 -28.83
N PRO A 390 -5.01 26.82 -28.82
CA PRO A 390 -4.25 27.04 -30.04
C PRO A 390 -4.06 25.74 -30.83
N ARG A 391 -4.37 25.76 -32.11
CA ARG A 391 -4.21 24.59 -33.01
C ARG A 391 -2.77 24.05 -33.05
N GLU A 392 -1.80 24.88 -32.78
CA GLU A 392 -0.38 24.51 -32.71
C GLU A 392 -0.09 23.47 -31.62
N TRP A 393 -0.83 23.49 -30.52
CA TRP A 393 -0.63 22.55 -29.41
C TRP A 393 -1.07 21.12 -29.76
N GLN A 394 -1.97 20.96 -30.71
CA GLN A 394 -2.42 19.66 -31.21
C GLN A 394 -1.41 19.02 -32.19
N LYS A 395 -0.40 19.77 -32.63
CA LYS A 395 0.64 19.32 -33.57
C LYS A 395 2.01 19.11 -32.90
N LEU A 396 2.10 19.23 -31.58
CA LEU A 396 3.37 19.08 -30.88
C LEU A 396 3.81 17.63 -30.87
N TYR A 397 5.08 17.41 -31.19
CA TYR A 397 5.72 16.11 -31.02
C TYR A 397 5.95 15.79 -29.54
N PRO A 398 6.04 14.50 -29.16
CA PRO A 398 6.25 14.09 -27.77
C PRO A 398 7.39 14.80 -27.06
N GLU A 399 8.53 15.02 -27.75
CA GLU A 399 9.70 15.70 -27.18
C GLU A 399 9.43 17.18 -26.87
N GLN A 400 8.64 17.84 -27.69
CA GLN A 400 8.23 19.22 -27.44
C GLN A 400 7.26 19.34 -26.26
N ILE A 401 6.37 18.35 -26.13
CA ILE A 401 5.46 18.26 -24.98
C ILE A 401 6.27 18.02 -23.69
N LYS A 402 7.24 17.09 -23.71
CA LYS A 402 8.14 16.84 -22.59
C LYS A 402 8.85 18.13 -22.15
N ALA A 403 9.45 18.85 -23.10
CA ALA A 403 10.17 20.10 -22.81
C ALA A 403 9.27 21.17 -22.16
N LYS A 404 7.97 21.23 -22.53
CA LYS A 404 7.02 22.18 -21.94
C LYS A 404 6.49 21.74 -20.56
N LEU A 405 6.58 20.48 -20.23
CA LEU A 405 6.08 19.90 -18.96
C LEU A 405 7.17 19.83 -17.89
N LEU A 406 8.42 19.67 -18.28
CA LEU A 406 9.54 19.67 -17.35
C LEU A 406 9.80 21.10 -16.84
N PRO A 407 10.13 21.28 -15.55
CA PRO A 407 10.57 22.56 -15.05
C PRO A 407 11.88 22.96 -15.77
N ALA A 408 11.98 24.23 -16.14
CA ALA A 408 13.24 24.75 -16.68
C ALA A 408 14.41 24.37 -15.77
N PRO A 409 15.56 23.94 -16.32
CA PRO A 409 16.71 23.61 -15.50
C PRO A 409 17.01 24.82 -14.59
N LYS A 410 17.06 24.57 -13.26
CA LYS A 410 17.49 25.61 -12.33
C LYS A 410 18.85 26.08 -12.82
N LYS A 411 18.96 27.36 -13.22
CA LYS A 411 20.25 27.97 -13.52
C LYS A 411 21.18 27.63 -12.35
N ALA A 412 22.26 26.92 -12.63
CA ALA A 412 23.31 26.71 -11.67
C ALA A 412 23.74 28.10 -11.20
N VAL A 413 23.45 28.45 -9.97
CA VAL A 413 24.06 29.60 -9.32
C VAL A 413 25.51 29.19 -9.16
N LEU A 414 26.37 29.65 -10.06
CA LEU A 414 27.81 29.56 -9.86
C LEU A 414 28.09 30.18 -8.49
N PRO A 415 28.76 29.46 -7.56
CA PRO A 415 29.22 30.09 -6.34
C PRO A 415 30.09 31.27 -6.76
N GLY A 416 29.66 32.46 -6.39
CA GLY A 416 30.44 33.66 -6.67
C GLY A 416 31.82 33.51 -6.07
N LEU A 417 32.83 33.63 -6.91
CA LEU A 417 34.19 33.95 -6.52
C LEU A 417 34.17 35.34 -5.87
N PHE A 418 34.15 35.34 -4.53
CA PHE A 418 34.68 36.41 -3.71
C PHE A 418 35.22 35.79 -2.42
#